data_94fc5cca18f1b367f889777297602767
#
_entry.id   94fc5cca18f1b367f889777297602767
#
_cell.length_a   1.000
_cell.length_b   1.000
_cell.length_c   1.000
_cell.angle_alpha   90.00
_cell.angle_beta   90.00
_cell.angle_gamma   90.00
#
_symmetry.space_group_name_H-M   'P 1'
#
loop_
_entity.id
_entity.type
_entity.pdbx_description
1 polymer ?
#
loop_
_entity_poly.entity_id
_entity_poly.type
_entity_poly.pdbx_seq_one_letter_code
_entity_poly.pdbx_strand_id
1 'polypeptide(L)'
;SNLSEINQYYEKNIPDADAWLDETETALENMKTILSDIRTQCTYGASDQLKAEDRKTILTQLESLRKQIYSEGNSDYAGRTVFTGYRTNCKLTFMEDESNTEYNIQQKFSYEDIGEHRYYDGQVELKTAEEMSQKVTTSDTKQYTYDRIRLAYGDIGSLKDKDGNEIAVGKTGTLSYHYTDNTGAAKTGDLNVTVYETEDDWKKAVKAGNMPKDGAAFIKSTGELVLGNKASETLKQNKASIELNYDKKGFNSGEVRPEYYFNCTDITDAKNKITYEKYDANGNEIYQDIDYIIAVNQTLTVNTNASDVF
;
A
#
# COMPACT_ATOMS: atom_id res chain seq x y z
N SER A 1 -16.14 -36.71 32.20
CA SER A 1 -15.88 -35.44 31.51
C SER A 1 -14.41 -35.32 31.06
N ASN A 2 -13.42 -35.65 31.91
CA ASN A 2 -12.01 -35.50 31.56
C ASN A 2 -11.55 -36.32 30.33
N LEU A 3 -12.03 -37.56 30.14
CA LEU A 3 -11.59 -38.38 29.00
C LEU A 3 -12.13 -37.85 27.66
N SER A 4 -13.34 -37.35 27.65
CA SER A 4 -13.96 -36.75 26.45
C SER A 4 -13.26 -35.43 26.07
N GLU A 5 -12.86 -34.62 27.04
CA GLU A 5 -12.12 -33.37 26.79
C GLU A 5 -10.71 -33.66 26.30
N ILE A 6 -10.00 -34.62 26.88
CA ILE A 6 -8.67 -35.08 26.45
C ILE A 6 -8.72 -35.58 25.00
N ASN A 7 -9.69 -36.39 24.67
CA ASN A 7 -9.87 -36.86 23.28
C ASN A 7 -10.13 -35.72 22.31
N GLN A 8 -10.94 -34.73 22.71
CA GLN A 8 -11.14 -33.53 21.87
C GLN A 8 -9.87 -32.78 21.61
N TYR A 9 -8.97 -32.65 22.59
CA TYR A 9 -7.69 -31.98 22.37
C TYR A 9 -6.79 -32.72 21.39
N TYR A 10 -6.61 -34.04 21.59
CA TYR A 10 -5.68 -34.83 20.78
C TYR A 10 -6.25 -35.24 19.42
N GLU A 11 -7.54 -35.52 19.32
CA GLU A 11 -8.14 -36.01 18.07
C GLU A 11 -8.64 -34.90 17.15
N LYS A 12 -8.86 -33.69 17.67
CA LYS A 12 -9.42 -32.59 16.90
C LYS A 12 -8.60 -31.30 17.00
N ASN A 13 -8.49 -30.71 18.19
CA ASN A 13 -7.94 -29.36 18.33
C ASN A 13 -6.47 -29.27 17.92
N ILE A 14 -5.64 -30.21 18.35
CA ILE A 14 -4.21 -30.22 18.02
C ILE A 14 -3.98 -30.47 16.52
N PRO A 15 -4.58 -31.51 15.89
CA PRO A 15 -4.47 -31.70 14.46
C PRO A 15 -5.01 -30.54 13.63
N ASP A 16 -6.11 -29.91 14.03
CA ASP A 16 -6.66 -28.75 13.33
C ASP A 16 -5.73 -27.53 13.43
N ALA A 17 -5.18 -27.28 14.62
CA ALA A 17 -4.22 -26.19 14.82
C ALA A 17 -2.94 -26.42 14.04
N ASP A 18 -2.41 -27.63 14.04
CA ASP A 18 -1.22 -28.05 13.32
C ASP A 18 -1.41 -27.85 11.81
N ALA A 19 -2.51 -28.35 11.26
CA ALA A 19 -2.83 -28.19 9.84
C ALA A 19 -3.05 -26.73 9.42
N TRP A 20 -3.62 -25.88 10.29
CA TRP A 20 -3.72 -24.45 10.03
C TRP A 20 -2.34 -23.77 9.96
N LEU A 21 -1.47 -24.10 10.90
CA LEU A 21 -0.10 -23.56 10.94
C LEU A 21 0.74 -24.06 9.77
N ASP A 22 0.62 -25.33 9.39
CA ASP A 22 1.27 -25.92 8.23
C ASP A 22 0.86 -25.21 6.92
N GLU A 23 -0.42 -24.91 6.75
CA GLU A 23 -0.91 -24.16 5.58
C GLU A 23 -0.32 -22.75 5.55
N THR A 24 -0.27 -22.08 6.71
CA THR A 24 0.32 -20.75 6.85
C THR A 24 1.81 -20.77 6.52
N GLU A 25 2.57 -21.73 7.05
CA GLU A 25 4.00 -21.91 6.78
C GLU A 25 4.26 -22.20 5.30
N THR A 26 3.48 -23.08 4.69
CA THR A 26 3.58 -23.42 3.27
C THR A 26 3.37 -22.20 2.39
N ALA A 27 2.34 -21.40 2.66
CA ALA A 27 2.07 -20.18 1.92
C ALA A 27 3.22 -19.16 2.07
N LEU A 28 3.78 -19.00 3.27
CA LEU A 28 4.92 -18.12 3.52
C LEU A 28 6.19 -18.57 2.78
N GLU A 29 6.48 -19.87 2.76
CA GLU A 29 7.61 -20.42 1.99
C GLU A 29 7.46 -20.22 0.48
N ASN A 30 6.24 -20.43 -0.04
CA ASN A 30 5.91 -20.15 -1.44
C ASN A 30 6.12 -18.68 -1.77
N MET A 31 5.62 -17.76 -0.94
CA MET A 31 5.82 -16.32 -1.13
C MET A 31 7.29 -15.93 -1.13
N LYS A 32 8.09 -16.49 -0.23
CA LYS A 32 9.55 -16.27 -0.20
C LYS A 32 10.21 -16.67 -1.52
N THR A 33 9.81 -17.81 -2.08
CA THR A 33 10.29 -18.28 -3.38
C THR A 33 9.89 -17.33 -4.51
N ILE A 34 8.61 -16.92 -4.55
CA ILE A 34 8.09 -15.98 -5.54
C ILE A 34 8.80 -14.62 -5.47
N LEU A 35 9.06 -14.11 -4.27
CA LEU A 35 9.81 -12.85 -4.09
C LEU A 35 11.26 -12.97 -4.59
N SER A 36 11.91 -14.12 -4.40
CA SER A 36 13.22 -14.40 -4.97
C SER A 36 13.20 -14.40 -6.50
N ASP A 37 12.17 -14.99 -7.10
CA ASP A 37 11.98 -15.00 -8.55
C ASP A 37 11.70 -13.59 -9.10
N ILE A 38 10.87 -12.80 -8.43
CA ILE A 38 10.64 -11.40 -8.76
C ILE A 38 11.96 -10.62 -8.75
N ARG A 39 12.77 -10.77 -7.71
CA ARG A 39 14.07 -10.12 -7.61
C ARG A 39 14.98 -10.51 -8.78
N THR A 40 15.00 -11.78 -9.15
CA THR A 40 15.79 -12.29 -10.28
C THR A 40 15.32 -11.66 -11.59
N GLN A 41 14.01 -11.61 -11.85
CA GLN A 41 13.45 -10.98 -13.05
C GLN A 41 13.73 -9.48 -13.10
N CYS A 42 13.62 -8.77 -11.98
CA CYS A 42 13.95 -7.34 -11.90
C CYS A 42 15.44 -7.08 -12.19
N THR A 43 16.34 -7.92 -11.63
CA THR A 43 17.78 -7.81 -11.86
C THR A 43 18.11 -8.04 -13.35
N TYR A 44 17.49 -9.05 -13.95
CA TYR A 44 17.65 -9.30 -15.40
C TYR A 44 17.09 -8.16 -16.24
N GLY A 45 15.89 -7.65 -15.91
CA GLY A 45 15.25 -6.54 -16.59
C GLY A 45 16.02 -5.20 -16.55
N ALA A 46 16.89 -5.03 -15.54
CA ALA A 46 17.76 -3.89 -15.40
C ALA A 46 18.99 -3.90 -16.33
N SER A 47 19.21 -4.98 -17.08
CA SER A 47 20.34 -5.10 -18.00
C SER A 47 20.18 -4.16 -19.21
N ASP A 48 21.24 -3.43 -19.54
CA ASP A 48 21.28 -2.50 -20.68
C ASP A 48 21.25 -3.19 -22.05
N GLN A 49 21.48 -4.50 -22.10
CA GLN A 49 21.58 -5.27 -23.35
C GLN A 49 20.24 -5.80 -23.84
N LEU A 50 19.18 -5.66 -23.06
CA LEU A 50 17.86 -6.20 -23.39
C LEU A 50 17.15 -5.38 -24.48
N LYS A 51 16.53 -6.09 -25.41
CA LYS A 51 15.63 -5.52 -26.41
C LYS A 51 14.24 -5.28 -25.80
N ALA A 52 13.42 -4.51 -26.49
CA ALA A 52 12.04 -4.22 -26.05
C ALA A 52 11.20 -5.50 -25.86
N GLU A 53 11.36 -6.49 -26.74
CA GLU A 53 10.65 -7.78 -26.64
C GLU A 53 11.05 -8.58 -25.38
N ASP A 54 12.34 -8.57 -25.03
CA ASP A 54 12.84 -9.24 -23.84
C ASP A 54 12.25 -8.59 -22.58
N ARG A 55 12.21 -7.26 -22.54
CA ARG A 55 11.61 -6.49 -21.43
C ARG A 55 10.11 -6.76 -21.30
N LYS A 56 9.39 -6.87 -22.43
CA LYS A 56 7.97 -7.23 -22.45
C LYS A 56 7.73 -8.62 -21.86
N THR A 57 8.59 -9.58 -22.20
CA THR A 57 8.53 -10.94 -21.64
C THR A 57 8.74 -10.92 -20.12
N ILE A 58 9.73 -10.16 -19.65
CA ILE A 58 9.98 -9.99 -18.19
C ILE A 58 8.78 -9.38 -17.50
N LEU A 59 8.16 -8.34 -18.06
CA LEU A 59 6.95 -7.72 -17.50
C LEU A 59 5.79 -8.72 -17.41
N THR A 60 5.60 -9.56 -18.41
CA THR A 60 4.59 -10.62 -18.39
C THR A 60 4.87 -11.66 -17.29
N GLN A 61 6.14 -12.02 -17.08
CA GLN A 61 6.54 -12.93 -15.99
C GLN A 61 6.31 -12.29 -14.62
N LEU A 62 6.69 -11.01 -14.43
CA LEU A 62 6.45 -10.27 -13.20
C LEU A 62 4.95 -10.18 -12.87
N GLU A 63 4.11 -9.96 -13.88
CA GLU A 63 2.65 -9.96 -13.72
C GLU A 63 2.13 -11.32 -13.24
N SER A 64 2.65 -12.41 -13.81
CA SER A 64 2.30 -13.77 -13.36
C SER A 64 2.74 -14.05 -11.92
N LEU A 65 3.95 -13.64 -11.56
CA LEU A 65 4.46 -13.80 -10.18
C LEU A 65 3.66 -12.95 -9.18
N ARG A 66 3.26 -11.75 -9.56
CA ARG A 66 2.36 -10.91 -8.76
C ARG A 66 1.04 -11.63 -8.46
N LYS A 67 0.41 -12.23 -9.46
CA LYS A 67 -0.84 -13.01 -9.29
C LYS A 67 -0.64 -14.22 -8.36
N GLN A 68 0.52 -14.86 -8.42
CA GLN A 68 0.84 -15.97 -7.53
C GLN A 68 0.94 -15.50 -6.07
N ILE A 69 1.58 -14.35 -5.78
CA ILE A 69 1.59 -13.77 -4.43
C ILE A 69 0.17 -13.52 -3.92
N TYR A 70 -0.73 -12.98 -4.75
CA TYR A 70 -2.12 -12.77 -4.36
C TYR A 70 -2.81 -14.10 -4.03
N SER A 71 -2.53 -15.15 -4.80
CA SER A 71 -3.07 -16.48 -4.54
C SER A 71 -2.61 -17.02 -3.18
N GLU A 72 -1.32 -16.90 -2.87
CA GLU A 72 -0.77 -17.31 -1.56
C GLU A 72 -1.37 -16.48 -0.42
N GLY A 73 -1.53 -15.17 -0.59
CA GLY A 73 -2.18 -14.29 0.39
C GLY A 73 -3.66 -14.67 0.66
N ASN A 74 -4.31 -15.34 -0.30
CA ASN A 74 -5.67 -15.87 -0.18
C ASN A 74 -5.73 -17.34 0.22
N SER A 75 -4.62 -17.95 0.65
CA SER A 75 -4.58 -19.33 1.14
C SER A 75 -5.60 -19.58 2.24
N ASP A 76 -6.19 -20.75 2.22
CA ASP A 76 -7.19 -21.13 3.19
C ASP A 76 -6.98 -22.56 3.72
N TYR A 77 -7.40 -22.76 4.97
CA TYR A 77 -7.54 -24.07 5.59
C TYR A 77 -9.04 -24.33 5.87
N ALA A 78 -9.57 -25.39 5.31
CA ALA A 78 -10.98 -25.77 5.45
C ALA A 78 -11.96 -24.62 5.14
N GLY A 79 -11.68 -23.81 4.11
CA GLY A 79 -12.49 -22.67 3.68
C GLY A 79 -12.31 -21.40 4.52
N ARG A 80 -11.36 -21.39 5.45
CA ARG A 80 -11.02 -20.24 6.28
C ARG A 80 -9.67 -19.66 5.88
N THR A 81 -9.63 -18.38 5.50
CA THR A 81 -8.38 -17.72 5.11
C THR A 81 -7.43 -17.57 6.30
N VAL A 82 -6.14 -17.81 6.05
CA VAL A 82 -5.13 -17.88 7.12
C VAL A 82 -4.42 -16.53 7.39
N PHE A 83 -4.49 -15.55 6.47
CA PHE A 83 -3.83 -14.24 6.60
C PHE A 83 -4.79 -13.07 6.90
N THR A 84 -6.05 -13.34 7.12
CA THR A 84 -7.08 -12.31 7.36
C THR A 84 -7.41 -12.12 8.85
N GLY A 85 -6.52 -12.56 9.71
CA GLY A 85 -6.70 -12.47 11.14
C GLY A 85 -7.94 -13.21 11.61
N TYR A 86 -8.80 -12.54 12.36
CA TYR A 86 -10.06 -13.11 12.86
C TYR A 86 -11.15 -13.27 11.76
N ARG A 87 -11.03 -12.53 10.65
CA ARG A 87 -12.04 -12.53 9.56
C ARG A 87 -11.77 -13.62 8.53
N THR A 88 -11.86 -14.85 8.94
CA THR A 88 -11.50 -16.02 8.14
C THR A 88 -12.45 -16.36 7.00
N ASN A 89 -13.61 -15.72 6.94
CA ASN A 89 -14.63 -15.91 5.90
C ASN A 89 -14.48 -14.97 4.68
N CYS A 90 -13.48 -14.11 4.67
CA CYS A 90 -13.23 -13.15 3.60
C CYS A 90 -11.84 -13.35 3.02
N LYS A 91 -11.66 -13.11 1.73
CA LYS A 91 -10.35 -13.13 1.08
C LYS A 91 -9.57 -11.85 1.43
N LEU A 92 -8.23 -11.94 1.41
CA LEU A 92 -7.33 -10.81 1.66
C LEU A 92 -7.38 -9.77 0.53
N THR A 93 -7.55 -10.24 -0.70
CA THR A 93 -7.60 -9.39 -1.90
C THR A 93 -8.96 -9.43 -2.56
N PHE A 94 -9.24 -8.44 -3.38
CA PHE A 94 -10.39 -8.48 -4.30
C PHE A 94 -10.15 -9.56 -5.36
N MET A 95 -11.11 -10.46 -5.56
CA MET A 95 -10.99 -11.59 -6.49
C MET A 95 -11.29 -11.19 -7.93
N GLU A 96 -12.05 -10.12 -8.11
CA GLU A 96 -12.44 -9.55 -9.40
C GLU A 96 -12.43 -8.02 -9.33
N ASP A 97 -12.56 -7.37 -10.48
CA ASP A 97 -12.63 -5.91 -10.55
C ASP A 97 -13.97 -5.42 -9.99
N GLU A 98 -13.91 -4.56 -8.98
CA GLU A 98 -15.08 -4.02 -8.30
C GLU A 98 -15.18 -2.50 -8.50
N SER A 99 -15.73 -2.06 -9.62
CA SER A 99 -15.80 -0.64 -10.01
C SER A 99 -16.67 0.23 -9.10
N ASN A 100 -17.63 -0.35 -8.38
CA ASN A 100 -18.59 0.38 -7.54
C ASN A 100 -18.23 0.40 -6.06
N THR A 101 -17.32 -0.47 -5.63
CA THR A 101 -16.87 -0.53 -4.25
C THR A 101 -16.07 0.72 -3.90
N GLU A 102 -16.41 1.36 -2.79
CA GLU A 102 -15.82 2.63 -2.36
C GLU A 102 -15.51 2.61 -0.87
N TYR A 103 -14.28 3.02 -0.53
CA TYR A 103 -13.81 3.13 0.84
C TYR A 103 -13.28 4.53 1.13
N ASN A 104 -13.57 5.03 2.34
CA ASN A 104 -12.78 6.08 2.98
C ASN A 104 -11.67 5.41 3.78
N ILE A 105 -10.42 5.77 3.56
CA ILE A 105 -9.23 5.11 4.11
C ILE A 105 -8.38 6.13 4.86
N GLN A 106 -7.91 5.75 6.05
CA GLN A 106 -6.97 6.51 6.86
C GLN A 106 -5.64 5.75 6.89
N GLN A 107 -4.61 6.33 6.28
CA GLN A 107 -3.30 5.73 6.20
C GLN A 107 -2.25 6.61 6.87
N LYS A 108 -1.55 6.06 7.86
CA LYS A 108 -0.48 6.75 8.60
C LYS A 108 0.87 6.46 7.98
N PHE A 109 1.71 7.47 7.97
CA PHE A 109 3.08 7.41 7.51
C PHE A 109 4.01 8.06 8.52
N SER A 110 5.22 7.56 8.61
CA SER A 110 6.32 8.16 9.34
C SER A 110 7.29 8.87 8.39
N TYR A 111 8.22 9.63 8.95
CA TYR A 111 9.30 10.23 8.16
C TYR A 111 10.19 9.17 7.44
N GLU A 112 10.19 7.92 7.89
CA GLU A 112 10.93 6.80 7.30
C GLU A 112 10.32 6.33 5.99
N ASP A 113 9.02 6.59 5.78
CA ASP A 113 8.30 6.26 4.54
C ASP A 113 8.58 7.28 3.41
N ILE A 114 9.32 8.37 3.72
CA ILE A 114 9.70 9.38 2.74
C ILE A 114 10.88 8.87 1.94
N GLY A 115 10.65 8.56 0.67
CA GLY A 115 11.66 8.05 -0.25
C GLY A 115 11.88 8.97 -1.45
N GLU A 116 13.13 9.02 -1.93
CA GLU A 116 13.47 9.73 -3.17
C GLU A 116 12.88 8.99 -4.38
N HIS A 117 12.30 9.73 -5.32
CA HIS A 117 11.83 9.22 -6.58
C HIS A 117 12.22 10.11 -7.75
N ARG A 118 12.46 9.48 -8.91
CA ARG A 118 12.82 10.14 -10.17
C ARG A 118 11.65 10.10 -11.12
N TYR A 119 11.23 11.27 -11.54
CA TYR A 119 10.18 11.47 -12.54
C TYR A 119 10.82 11.87 -13.86
N TYR A 120 10.42 11.23 -14.92
CA TYR A 120 10.92 11.53 -16.26
C TYR A 120 9.85 12.29 -17.02
N ASP A 121 10.27 13.41 -17.61
CA ASP A 121 9.45 14.22 -18.48
C ASP A 121 10.12 14.30 -19.85
N GLY A 122 9.42 13.90 -20.84
CA GLY A 122 9.83 13.96 -22.21
C GLY A 122 9.39 12.74 -23.00
N GLN A 123 8.64 13.01 -24.01
CA GLN A 123 8.59 12.17 -25.19
C GLN A 123 9.71 12.66 -26.09
N VAL A 124 10.62 11.79 -26.46
CA VAL A 124 11.53 12.06 -27.56
C VAL A 124 10.68 12.03 -28.83
N GLU A 125 10.20 13.18 -29.26
CA GLU A 125 9.54 13.31 -30.54
C GLU A 125 10.60 13.23 -31.65
N LEU A 126 10.84 12.02 -32.14
CA LEU A 126 11.68 11.80 -33.32
C LEU A 126 10.87 12.16 -34.58
N LYS A 127 11.14 13.34 -35.13
CA LYS A 127 10.34 13.93 -36.22
C LYS A 127 10.80 13.53 -37.59
N THR A 128 12.06 13.11 -37.77
CA THR A 128 12.66 12.74 -39.06
C THR A 128 13.34 11.38 -39.01
N ALA A 129 13.58 10.77 -40.17
CA ALA A 129 14.32 9.51 -40.26
C ALA A 129 15.77 9.64 -39.81
N GLU A 130 16.38 10.83 -39.95
CA GLU A 130 17.73 11.14 -39.46
C GLU A 130 17.75 11.23 -37.92
N GLU A 131 16.77 11.89 -37.30
CA GLU A 131 16.62 11.95 -35.86
C GLU A 131 16.37 10.57 -35.26
N MET A 132 15.60 9.70 -35.91
CA MET A 132 15.38 8.31 -35.50
C MET A 132 16.64 7.44 -35.58
N SER A 133 17.66 7.82 -36.35
CA SER A 133 18.94 7.12 -36.41
C SER A 133 19.91 7.57 -35.28
N GLN A 134 19.62 8.66 -34.60
CA GLN A 134 20.45 9.18 -33.51
C GLN A 134 20.15 8.44 -32.20
N LYS A 135 21.22 8.20 -31.42
CA LYS A 135 21.07 7.59 -30.10
C LYS A 135 20.44 8.61 -29.15
N VAL A 136 19.29 8.26 -28.57
CA VAL A 136 18.66 9.04 -27.48
C VAL A 136 19.63 9.13 -26.31
N THR A 137 19.92 10.35 -25.88
CA THR A 137 20.80 10.62 -24.76
C THR A 137 20.00 11.09 -23.53
N THR A 138 20.61 11.05 -22.35
CA THR A 138 19.98 11.54 -21.11
C THR A 138 19.68 13.03 -21.13
N SER A 139 20.29 13.80 -22.06
CA SER A 139 19.97 15.23 -22.26
C SER A 139 18.65 15.46 -22.99
N ASP A 140 18.12 14.44 -23.66
CA ASP A 140 16.86 14.52 -24.42
C ASP A 140 15.63 14.31 -23.52
N THR A 141 15.84 13.90 -22.29
CA THR A 141 14.79 13.73 -21.28
C THR A 141 15.06 14.61 -20.07
N LYS A 142 14.04 15.32 -19.59
CA LYS A 142 14.11 16.00 -18.30
C LYS A 142 13.84 15.02 -17.17
N GLN A 143 14.66 15.10 -16.13
CA GLN A 143 14.48 14.32 -14.93
C GLN A 143 14.20 15.28 -13.76
N TYR A 144 13.16 15.00 -13.00
CA TYR A 144 12.86 15.65 -11.73
C TYR A 144 13.06 14.66 -10.59
N THR A 145 13.75 15.06 -9.55
CA THR A 145 13.96 14.25 -8.36
C THR A 145 13.29 14.91 -7.18
N TYR A 146 12.36 14.22 -6.57
CA TYR A 146 11.64 14.66 -5.38
C TYR A 146 11.51 13.53 -4.39
N ASP A 147 11.45 13.86 -3.12
CA ASP A 147 10.99 12.96 -2.09
C ASP A 147 9.47 12.79 -2.18
N ARG A 148 8.99 11.60 -1.90
CA ARG A 148 7.56 11.30 -1.90
C ARG A 148 7.16 10.35 -0.79
N ILE A 149 5.89 10.38 -0.45
CA ILE A 149 5.16 9.33 0.27
C ILE A 149 4.21 8.68 -0.73
N ARG A 150 4.19 7.35 -0.80
CA ARG A 150 3.29 6.62 -1.69
C ARG A 150 2.21 5.91 -0.89
N LEU A 151 0.95 6.12 -1.28
CA LEU A 151 -0.20 5.40 -0.74
C LEU A 151 -0.18 3.92 -1.15
N ALA A 152 -0.93 3.10 -0.45
CA ALA A 152 -1.14 1.70 -0.80
C ALA A 152 -1.86 1.53 -2.16
N TYR A 153 -2.63 2.53 -2.55
CA TYR A 153 -3.45 2.51 -3.77
C TYR A 153 -3.12 3.68 -4.70
N GLY A 154 -3.36 3.48 -6.00
CA GLY A 154 -3.50 4.53 -7.00
C GLY A 154 -4.97 4.80 -7.31
N ASP A 155 -5.22 5.63 -8.32
CA ASP A 155 -6.57 6.02 -8.77
C ASP A 155 -7.46 6.50 -7.61
N ILE A 156 -6.93 7.47 -6.84
CA ILE A 156 -7.58 8.02 -5.66
C ILE A 156 -8.78 8.90 -6.07
N GLY A 157 -9.91 8.68 -5.45
CA GLY A 157 -11.13 9.45 -5.68
C GLY A 157 -11.00 10.88 -5.17
N SER A 158 -10.69 11.05 -3.89
CA SER A 158 -10.47 12.37 -3.27
C SER A 158 -9.47 12.29 -2.12
N LEU A 159 -8.67 13.35 -1.93
CA LEU A 159 -7.87 13.56 -0.74
C LEU A 159 -8.63 14.54 0.18
N LYS A 160 -8.66 14.25 1.48
CA LYS A 160 -9.28 15.13 2.48
C LYS A 160 -8.22 16.03 3.14
N ASP A 161 -8.61 17.26 3.43
CA ASP A 161 -7.80 18.19 4.24
C ASP A 161 -7.87 17.82 5.75
N LYS A 162 -7.18 18.59 6.57
CA LYS A 162 -7.15 18.39 8.04
C LYS A 162 -8.53 18.54 8.71
N ASP A 163 -9.49 19.18 8.06
CA ASP A 163 -10.83 19.40 8.56
C ASP A 163 -11.85 18.38 7.97
N GLY A 164 -11.37 17.44 7.15
CA GLY A 164 -12.16 16.38 6.54
C GLY A 164 -12.85 16.77 5.23
N ASN A 165 -12.57 17.95 4.69
CA ASN A 165 -13.12 18.40 3.42
C ASN A 165 -12.29 17.89 2.25
N GLU A 166 -12.95 17.63 1.12
CA GLU A 166 -12.25 17.28 -0.11
C GLU A 166 -11.42 18.45 -0.64
N ILE A 167 -10.17 18.15 -1.02
CA ILE A 167 -9.34 19.09 -1.76
C ILE A 167 -9.56 18.85 -3.25
N ALA A 168 -10.25 19.80 -3.89
CA ALA A 168 -10.56 19.68 -5.31
C ALA A 168 -9.29 19.72 -6.19
N VAL A 169 -9.33 19.06 -7.35
CA VAL A 169 -8.23 19.09 -8.34
C VAL A 169 -7.89 20.52 -8.74
N GLY A 170 -6.61 20.84 -8.78
CA GLY A 170 -6.07 22.17 -9.04
C GLY A 170 -6.19 23.15 -7.87
N LYS A 171 -6.66 22.70 -6.71
CA LYS A 171 -6.76 23.51 -5.49
C LYS A 171 -5.76 23.07 -4.45
N THR A 172 -5.45 23.97 -3.52
CA THR A 172 -4.57 23.73 -2.39
C THR A 172 -5.41 23.62 -1.12
N GLY A 173 -5.19 22.55 -0.38
CA GLY A 173 -5.70 22.34 0.98
C GLY A 173 -4.57 22.20 1.96
N THR A 174 -4.88 21.93 3.23
CA THR A 174 -3.90 21.79 4.31
C THR A 174 -4.03 20.43 4.95
N LEU A 175 -2.91 19.70 5.04
CA LEU A 175 -2.78 18.49 5.84
C LEU A 175 -2.05 18.83 7.14
N SER A 176 -2.31 18.07 8.20
CA SER A 176 -1.57 18.17 9.46
C SER A 176 -0.54 17.07 9.57
N TYR A 177 0.64 17.41 10.10
CA TYR A 177 1.63 16.43 10.54
C TYR A 177 1.94 16.59 12.02
N HIS A 178 2.35 15.53 12.67
CA HIS A 178 2.58 15.48 14.12
C HIS A 178 4.03 15.10 14.41
N TYR A 179 4.60 15.70 15.44
CA TYR A 179 5.97 15.41 15.89
C TYR A 179 6.14 15.72 17.37
N THR A 180 7.22 15.23 17.94
CA THR A 180 7.61 15.57 19.32
C THR A 180 8.83 16.50 19.24
N ASP A 181 8.76 17.63 19.87
CA ASP A 181 9.89 18.59 19.91
C ASP A 181 11.00 18.12 20.85
N ASN A 182 12.11 18.85 20.87
CA ASN A 182 13.29 18.54 21.68
C ASN A 182 13.03 18.59 23.21
N THR A 183 11.89 19.13 23.61
CA THR A 183 11.47 19.17 25.03
C THR A 183 10.57 17.98 25.40
N GLY A 184 10.24 17.13 24.43
CA GLY A 184 9.29 16.02 24.60
C GLY A 184 7.82 16.44 24.42
N ALA A 185 7.54 17.67 24.01
CA ALA A 185 6.18 18.16 23.82
C ALA A 185 5.65 17.76 22.43
N ALA A 186 4.41 17.23 22.40
CA ALA A 186 3.70 16.95 21.16
C ALA A 186 3.37 18.26 20.42
N LYS A 187 3.67 18.30 19.13
CA LYS A 187 3.44 19.43 18.23
C LYS A 187 2.72 19.00 16.97
N THR A 188 2.01 19.93 16.39
CA THR A 188 1.35 19.79 15.09
C THR A 188 1.83 20.88 14.16
N GLY A 189 2.14 20.51 12.93
CA GLY A 189 2.46 21.44 11.85
C GLY A 189 1.50 21.27 10.68
N ASP A 190 1.46 22.27 9.82
CA ASP A 190 0.61 22.31 8.63
C ASP A 190 1.45 22.11 7.36
N LEU A 191 0.95 21.30 6.43
CA LEU A 191 1.54 21.06 5.12
C LEU A 191 0.50 21.43 4.05
N ASN A 192 0.78 22.46 3.27
CA ASN A 192 -0.06 22.83 2.14
C ASN A 192 0.14 21.86 0.96
N VAL A 193 -0.94 21.36 0.41
CA VAL A 193 -0.94 20.34 -0.65
C VAL A 193 -1.84 20.77 -1.80
N THR A 194 -1.30 20.79 -3.01
CA THR A 194 -2.07 21.01 -4.24
C THR A 194 -2.37 19.67 -4.90
N VAL A 195 -3.63 19.42 -5.25
CA VAL A 195 -4.07 18.15 -5.84
C VAL A 195 -4.02 18.21 -7.37
N TYR A 196 -3.45 17.18 -7.99
CA TYR A 196 -3.40 16.98 -9.44
C TYR A 196 -4.09 15.66 -9.80
N GLU A 197 -4.78 15.63 -10.94
CA GLU A 197 -5.43 14.41 -11.41
C GLU A 197 -4.40 13.38 -11.85
N THR A 198 -3.44 13.79 -12.68
CA THR A 198 -2.43 12.91 -13.27
C THR A 198 -1.00 13.40 -12.99
N GLU A 199 -0.03 12.48 -13.12
CA GLU A 199 1.40 12.81 -13.07
C GLU A 199 1.79 13.84 -14.15
N ASP A 200 1.19 13.75 -15.33
CA ASP A 200 1.45 14.70 -16.42
C ASP A 200 0.97 16.12 -16.09
N ASP A 201 -0.17 16.26 -15.40
CA ASP A 201 -0.65 17.58 -14.96
C ASP A 201 0.27 18.18 -13.90
N TRP A 202 0.76 17.37 -12.97
CA TRP A 202 1.77 17.80 -12.01
C TRP A 202 3.09 18.19 -12.70
N LYS A 203 3.58 17.42 -13.69
CA LYS A 203 4.79 17.75 -14.45
C LYS A 203 4.67 19.09 -15.19
N LYS A 204 3.49 19.42 -15.73
CA LYS A 204 3.23 20.74 -16.30
C LYS A 204 3.40 21.86 -15.25
N ALA A 205 2.89 21.63 -14.04
CA ALA A 205 3.06 22.59 -12.94
C ALA A 205 4.53 22.74 -12.50
N VAL A 206 5.29 21.64 -12.44
CA VAL A 206 6.73 21.66 -12.15
C VAL A 206 7.50 22.48 -13.21
N LYS A 207 7.20 22.26 -14.50
CA LYS A 207 7.77 23.02 -15.61
C LYS A 207 7.49 24.52 -15.51
N ALA A 208 6.29 24.87 -15.06
CA ALA A 208 5.87 26.26 -14.85
C ALA A 208 6.45 26.88 -13.56
N GLY A 209 7.23 26.14 -12.77
CA GLY A 209 7.80 26.61 -11.51
C GLY A 209 6.80 26.64 -10.33
N ASN A 210 5.69 25.94 -10.45
CA ASN A 210 4.60 25.95 -9.46
C ASN A 210 4.72 24.87 -8.38
N MET A 211 5.82 24.10 -8.33
CA MET A 211 6.06 23.16 -7.23
C MET A 211 6.57 23.93 -6.00
N PRO A 212 5.78 24.02 -4.93
CA PRO A 212 6.19 24.77 -3.74
C PRO A 212 7.30 24.04 -2.99
N LYS A 213 8.28 24.80 -2.50
CA LYS A 213 9.41 24.22 -1.75
C LYS A 213 9.02 23.72 -0.38
N ASP A 214 8.11 24.42 0.29
CA ASP A 214 7.61 24.19 1.65
C ASP A 214 6.24 23.50 1.70
N GLY A 215 5.72 23.09 0.55
CA GLY A 215 4.46 22.38 0.40
C GLY A 215 4.63 21.05 -0.32
N ALA A 216 3.52 20.50 -0.77
CA ALA A 216 3.47 19.23 -1.49
C ALA A 216 2.48 19.26 -2.67
N ALA A 217 2.63 18.28 -3.54
CA ALA A 217 1.67 17.97 -4.59
C ALA A 217 1.11 16.56 -4.35
N PHE A 218 -0.19 16.39 -4.47
CA PHE A 218 -0.80 15.08 -4.43
C PHE A 218 -1.28 14.68 -5.83
N ILE A 219 -0.81 13.52 -6.31
CA ILE A 219 -1.14 12.98 -7.62
C ILE A 219 -2.13 11.83 -7.43
N LYS A 220 -3.38 12.04 -7.83
CA LYS A 220 -4.46 11.07 -7.62
C LYS A 220 -4.23 9.76 -8.36
N SER A 221 -3.84 9.82 -9.63
CA SER A 221 -3.67 8.62 -10.46
C SER A 221 -2.62 7.64 -9.94
N THR A 222 -1.56 8.13 -9.31
CA THR A 222 -0.48 7.30 -8.77
C THR A 222 -0.54 7.10 -7.27
N GLY A 223 -1.39 7.87 -6.55
CA GLY A 223 -1.47 7.83 -5.10
C GLY A 223 -0.20 8.33 -4.42
N GLU A 224 0.40 9.40 -4.92
CA GLU A 224 1.67 9.93 -4.43
C GLU A 224 1.52 11.33 -3.85
N LEU A 225 2.08 11.52 -2.65
CA LEU A 225 2.32 12.83 -2.06
C LEU A 225 3.76 13.22 -2.33
N VAL A 226 3.99 14.06 -3.33
CA VAL A 226 5.31 14.55 -3.73
C VAL A 226 5.65 15.78 -2.88
N LEU A 227 6.77 15.73 -2.19
CA LEU A 227 7.18 16.76 -1.22
C LEU A 227 8.14 17.77 -1.86
N GLY A 228 7.91 19.05 -1.59
CA GLY A 228 8.93 20.07 -1.84
C GLY A 228 10.13 19.86 -0.91
N ASN A 229 11.31 20.32 -1.33
CA ASN A 229 12.56 20.05 -0.62
C ASN A 229 12.51 20.47 0.85
N LYS A 230 12.01 21.69 1.13
CA LYS A 230 11.87 22.18 2.52
C LYS A 230 10.83 21.41 3.32
N ALA A 231 9.71 21.02 2.69
CA ALA A 231 8.69 20.20 3.34
C ALA A 231 9.28 18.85 3.74
N SER A 232 9.98 18.17 2.83
CA SER A 232 10.66 16.92 3.13
C SER A 232 11.69 17.05 4.24
N GLU A 233 12.55 18.07 4.17
CA GLU A 233 13.53 18.35 5.23
C GLU A 233 12.85 18.56 6.59
N THR A 234 11.79 19.34 6.64
CA THR A 234 11.04 19.62 7.88
C THR A 234 10.45 18.34 8.47
N LEU A 235 9.80 17.49 7.65
CA LEU A 235 9.23 16.25 8.11
C LEU A 235 10.29 15.27 8.63
N LYS A 236 11.43 15.15 7.91
CA LYS A 236 12.55 14.28 8.31
C LYS A 236 13.24 14.76 9.58
N GLN A 237 13.55 16.06 9.69
CA GLN A 237 14.22 16.62 10.87
C GLN A 237 13.39 16.50 12.14
N ASN A 238 12.08 16.70 12.03
CA ASN A 238 11.16 16.57 13.15
C ASN A 238 10.76 15.12 13.44
N LYS A 239 11.22 14.14 12.65
CA LYS A 239 10.77 12.75 12.71
C LYS A 239 9.23 12.67 12.73
N ALA A 240 8.62 13.46 11.86
CA ALA A 240 7.18 13.68 11.84
C ALA A 240 6.42 12.44 11.34
N SER A 241 5.18 12.32 11.79
CA SER A 241 4.18 11.43 11.21
C SER A 241 3.09 12.25 10.53
N ILE A 242 2.52 11.70 9.48
CA ILE A 242 1.40 12.29 8.74
C ILE A 242 0.34 11.24 8.50
N GLU A 243 -0.92 11.60 8.65
CA GLU A 243 -2.05 10.75 8.31
C GLU A 243 -2.76 11.31 7.08
N LEU A 244 -2.93 10.48 6.07
CA LEU A 244 -3.66 10.81 4.87
C LEU A 244 -5.03 10.14 4.92
N ASN A 245 -6.08 10.96 4.80
CA ASN A 245 -7.46 10.52 4.72
C ASN A 245 -7.94 10.74 3.28
N TYR A 246 -8.38 9.66 2.64
CA TYR A 246 -8.77 9.70 1.23
C TYR A 246 -9.89 8.71 0.91
N ASP A 247 -10.66 9.02 -0.13
CA ASP A 247 -11.64 8.10 -0.69
C ASP A 247 -11.04 7.41 -1.91
N LYS A 248 -11.25 6.09 -2.02
CA LYS A 248 -10.93 5.31 -3.21
C LYS A 248 -12.18 4.58 -3.67
N LYS A 249 -12.48 4.76 -4.94
CA LYS A 249 -13.56 4.06 -5.65
C LYS A 249 -12.98 3.18 -6.75
N GLY A 250 -13.51 1.98 -6.85
CA GLY A 250 -13.03 0.97 -7.78
C GLY A 250 -11.76 0.29 -7.28
N PHE A 251 -11.77 -1.02 -7.30
CA PHE A 251 -10.63 -1.87 -6.94
C PHE A 251 -10.43 -2.91 -8.02
N ASN A 252 -9.17 -3.13 -8.38
CA ASN A 252 -8.81 -4.16 -9.35
C ASN A 252 -8.63 -5.51 -8.66
N SER A 253 -8.84 -6.57 -9.40
CA SER A 253 -8.50 -7.93 -8.96
C SER A 253 -7.05 -7.98 -8.45
N GLY A 254 -6.86 -8.53 -7.26
CA GLY A 254 -5.57 -8.65 -6.59
C GLY A 254 -5.18 -7.46 -5.72
N GLU A 255 -5.87 -6.33 -5.77
CA GLU A 255 -5.65 -5.29 -4.76
C GLU A 255 -6.10 -5.79 -3.38
N VAL A 256 -5.32 -5.45 -2.35
CA VAL A 256 -5.65 -5.82 -0.97
C VAL A 256 -6.90 -5.08 -0.50
N ARG A 257 -7.68 -5.73 0.36
CA ARG A 257 -8.83 -5.09 0.98
C ARG A 257 -8.37 -4.16 2.09
N PRO A 258 -8.87 -2.89 2.13
CA PRO A 258 -8.40 -1.90 3.08
C PRO A 258 -8.56 -2.30 4.55
N GLU A 259 -9.61 -3.02 4.89
CA GLU A 259 -9.97 -3.39 6.26
C GLU A 259 -8.95 -4.27 6.97
N TYR A 260 -8.01 -4.88 6.25
CA TYR A 260 -6.95 -5.71 6.86
C TYR A 260 -5.68 -4.92 7.20
N TYR A 261 -5.56 -3.67 6.72
CA TYR A 261 -4.36 -2.86 6.89
C TYR A 261 -4.61 -1.50 7.53
N PHE A 262 -5.82 -0.95 7.36
CA PHE A 262 -6.09 0.45 7.68
C PHE A 262 -7.38 0.60 8.49
N ASN A 263 -7.46 1.68 9.24
CA ASN A 263 -8.74 2.20 9.67
C ASN A 263 -9.46 2.69 8.41
N CYS A 264 -10.65 2.19 8.16
CA CYS A 264 -11.40 2.53 6.96
C CYS A 264 -12.90 2.38 7.16
N THR A 265 -13.66 2.99 6.26
CA THR A 265 -15.11 2.84 6.22
C THR A 265 -15.50 2.45 4.79
N ASP A 266 -16.19 1.34 4.65
CA ASP A 266 -16.89 1.01 3.41
C ASP A 266 -18.07 1.97 3.25
N ILE A 267 -18.01 2.80 2.21
CA ILE A 267 -19.00 3.82 1.89
C ILE A 267 -19.76 3.50 0.58
N THR A 268 -19.60 2.28 0.08
CA THR A 268 -20.26 1.80 -1.15
C THR A 268 -21.77 2.01 -1.09
N ASP A 269 -22.40 1.71 0.05
CA ASP A 269 -23.78 2.07 0.35
C ASP A 269 -23.80 3.23 1.34
N ALA A 270 -24.18 4.40 0.86
CA ALA A 270 -24.26 5.62 1.68
C ALA A 270 -25.20 5.50 2.90
N LYS A 271 -26.17 4.55 2.86
CA LYS A 271 -27.12 4.31 3.95
C LYS A 271 -26.63 3.28 4.96
N ASN A 272 -25.76 2.38 4.54
CA ASN A 272 -25.26 1.26 5.34
C ASN A 272 -23.72 1.25 5.34
N LYS A 273 -23.12 2.29 5.87
CA LYS A 273 -21.66 2.39 5.98
C LYS A 273 -21.15 1.42 7.04
N ILE A 274 -20.03 0.75 6.76
CA ILE A 274 -19.40 -0.19 7.67
C ILE A 274 -17.99 0.32 8.01
N THR A 275 -17.76 0.62 9.28
CA THR A 275 -16.45 1.08 9.75
C THR A 275 -15.64 -0.09 10.28
N TYR A 276 -14.38 -0.12 9.91
CA TYR A 276 -13.39 -1.11 10.31
C TYR A 276 -12.25 -0.41 11.04
N GLU A 277 -12.00 -0.84 12.27
CA GLU A 277 -10.93 -0.32 13.11
C GLU A 277 -9.79 -1.34 13.17
N LYS A 278 -8.68 -1.04 12.55
CA LYS A 278 -7.45 -1.84 12.61
C LYS A 278 -6.53 -1.37 13.73
N TYR A 279 -6.57 -0.08 14.03
CA TYR A 279 -5.77 0.57 15.07
C TYR A 279 -6.68 1.36 16.03
N ASP A 280 -6.33 1.33 17.31
CA ASP A 280 -7.00 2.13 18.33
C ASP A 280 -6.58 3.63 18.27
N ALA A 281 -7.18 4.45 19.13
CA ALA A 281 -6.89 5.89 19.18
C ALA A 281 -5.42 6.21 19.54
N ASN A 282 -4.70 5.27 20.16
CA ASN A 282 -3.28 5.40 20.51
C ASN A 282 -2.36 4.90 19.40
N GLY A 283 -2.92 4.36 18.31
CA GLY A 283 -2.19 3.79 17.18
C GLY A 283 -1.73 2.36 17.41
N ASN A 284 -2.22 1.67 18.45
CA ASN A 284 -1.93 0.26 18.65
C ASN A 284 -2.84 -0.59 17.78
N GLU A 285 -2.28 -1.64 17.19
CA GLU A 285 -3.06 -2.59 16.41
C GLU A 285 -4.04 -3.36 17.30
N ILE A 286 -5.29 -3.49 16.82
CA ILE A 286 -6.33 -4.23 17.49
C ILE A 286 -6.25 -5.68 17.04
N TYR A 287 -5.84 -6.58 17.95
CA TYR A 287 -5.77 -8.01 17.70
C TYR A 287 -7.01 -8.72 18.20
N GLN A 288 -7.50 -9.67 17.42
CA GLN A 288 -8.50 -10.66 17.82
C GLN A 288 -7.93 -12.04 17.49
N ASP A 289 -7.65 -12.82 18.52
CA ASP A 289 -7.02 -14.13 18.39
C ASP A 289 -8.05 -15.23 18.14
N ILE A 290 -7.64 -16.20 17.33
CA ILE A 290 -8.33 -17.49 17.19
C ILE A 290 -7.49 -18.51 17.96
N ASP A 291 -8.01 -18.92 19.11
CA ASP A 291 -7.32 -19.81 20.03
C ASP A 291 -7.91 -21.21 19.99
N TYR A 292 -7.04 -22.21 19.85
CA TYR A 292 -7.39 -23.61 20.05
C TYR A 292 -6.98 -24.03 21.47
N ILE A 293 -7.91 -24.64 22.19
CA ILE A 293 -7.62 -25.26 23.49
C ILE A 293 -6.91 -26.58 23.21
N ILE A 294 -5.62 -26.65 23.57
CA ILE A 294 -4.76 -27.81 23.31
C ILE A 294 -4.48 -28.66 24.57
N ALA A 295 -4.74 -28.09 25.75
CA ALA A 295 -4.66 -28.79 27.04
C ALA A 295 -5.44 -28.00 28.09
N VAL A 296 -5.55 -28.53 29.32
CA VAL A 296 -6.17 -27.83 30.44
C VAL A 296 -5.40 -26.53 30.71
N ASN A 297 -6.10 -25.41 30.62
CA ASN A 297 -5.54 -24.05 30.78
C ASN A 297 -4.41 -23.70 29.77
N GLN A 298 -4.37 -24.35 28.62
CA GLN A 298 -3.43 -24.03 27.55
C GLN A 298 -4.17 -23.79 26.24
N THR A 299 -3.87 -22.67 25.61
CA THR A 299 -4.38 -22.30 24.28
C THR A 299 -3.23 -22.07 23.34
N LEU A 300 -3.49 -22.26 22.03
CA LEU A 300 -2.58 -21.95 20.95
C LEU A 300 -3.29 -21.01 19.98
N THR A 301 -2.74 -19.81 19.77
CA THR A 301 -3.21 -18.86 18.77
C THR A 301 -2.74 -19.30 17.40
N VAL A 302 -3.65 -19.41 16.42
CA VAL A 302 -3.33 -19.94 15.08
C VAL A 302 -3.47 -18.92 13.96
N ASN A 303 -4.23 -17.81 14.16
CA ASN A 303 -4.43 -16.82 13.10
C ASN A 303 -3.23 -15.88 12.96
N THR A 304 -3.04 -15.42 11.74
CA THR A 304 -2.01 -14.46 11.35
C THR A 304 -2.69 -13.26 10.68
N ASN A 305 -2.25 -12.05 11.02
CA ASN A 305 -2.69 -10.84 10.32
C ASN A 305 -1.79 -10.56 9.12
N ALA A 306 -2.39 -10.08 8.03
CA ALA A 306 -1.62 -9.71 6.84
C ALA A 306 -0.58 -8.63 7.13
N SER A 307 -0.88 -7.69 8.01
CA SER A 307 0.03 -6.63 8.47
C SER A 307 1.28 -7.14 9.22
N ASP A 308 1.27 -8.40 9.70
CA ASP A 308 2.43 -9.01 10.35
C ASP A 308 3.40 -9.65 9.32
N VAL A 309 2.97 -9.79 8.07
CA VAL A 309 3.68 -10.52 7.01
C VAL A 309 4.09 -9.62 5.85
N PHE A 310 3.24 -8.67 5.47
CA PHE A 310 3.37 -7.87 4.25
C PHE A 310 3.58 -6.40 4.50
#